data_a86041057a6f2d9ff4950f785ebf4076
#
_entry.id   a86041057a6f2d9ff4950f785ebf4076
#
_cell.length_a   1.000
_cell.length_b   1.000
_cell.length_c   1.000
_cell.angle_alpha   90.00
_cell.angle_beta   90.00
_cell.angle_gamma   90.00
#
_symmetry.space_group_name_H-M   'P 1'
#
loop_
_entity.id
_entity.type
_entity.pdbx_description
1 polymer ?
#
loop_
_entity_poly.entity_id
_entity_poly.type
_entity_poly.pdbx_seq_one_letter_code
_entity_poly.pdbx_strand_id
1 'polypeptide(L)'
;GSFRLLYVAPERLMLPEMLERLAEWQPGLIAIDEAHCISEWGHDFRPEYRQIATLRGRFPETPVMALTATATDRVRQDIVSQLQLRNPSRFVASFNRGNLTYRVVARSQPLNQILDVAKRHDGESGIIYCASRNATERLAKRLSEQGLRCAAYHAGLDAATRSKNQEAFIRDEIQIVCATIAFGMGIDKPDVRFVIHHDLPKNIEGYYQETGRAGRDGLPAECVLLFNASDVAKQFGFIEEKTDEQEQRVARDLLQQMVHYAETRDCRRRTLLAYFSETFAEENCGGCD
;
A
#
# COMPACT_ATOMS: atom_id res chain seq x y z
N GLY A 1 1.97 -24.58 -26.37
CA GLY A 1 2.58 -23.28 -26.14
C GLY A 1 3.78 -23.33 -25.22
N SER A 2 4.75 -22.45 -25.42
CA SER A 2 5.96 -22.36 -24.61
C SER A 2 5.74 -21.68 -23.25
N PHE A 3 4.66 -20.90 -23.08
CA PHE A 3 4.35 -20.17 -21.86
C PHE A 3 3.24 -20.88 -21.08
N ARG A 4 3.40 -20.97 -19.75
CA ARG A 4 2.41 -21.55 -18.82
C ARG A 4 1.75 -20.52 -17.93
N LEU A 5 2.30 -19.31 -17.86
CA LEU A 5 1.82 -18.21 -17.03
C LEU A 5 1.70 -16.95 -17.88
N LEU A 6 0.60 -16.24 -17.72
CA LEU A 6 0.33 -14.96 -18.39
C LEU A 6 -0.09 -13.92 -17.36
N TYR A 7 0.64 -12.81 -17.28
CA TYR A 7 0.26 -11.63 -16.52
C TYR A 7 -0.44 -10.64 -17.45
N VAL A 8 -1.64 -10.22 -17.07
CA VAL A 8 -2.46 -9.30 -17.86
C VAL A 8 -3.09 -8.25 -16.94
N ALA A 9 -2.97 -6.99 -17.32
CA ALA A 9 -3.71 -5.90 -16.65
C ALA A 9 -5.21 -5.99 -17.00
N PRO A 10 -6.12 -5.63 -16.08
CA PRO A 10 -7.57 -5.71 -16.30
C PRO A 10 -8.04 -5.01 -17.56
N GLU A 11 -7.48 -3.85 -17.86
CA GLU A 11 -7.82 -3.06 -19.06
C GLU A 11 -7.52 -3.81 -20.37
N ARG A 12 -6.38 -4.51 -20.38
CA ARG A 12 -6.00 -5.34 -21.55
C ARG A 12 -6.77 -6.64 -21.60
N LEU A 13 -7.11 -7.21 -20.46
CA LEU A 13 -7.88 -8.45 -20.34
C LEU A 13 -9.25 -8.34 -20.98
N MET A 14 -9.88 -7.16 -20.90
CA MET A 14 -11.23 -6.91 -21.41
C MET A 14 -11.27 -6.62 -22.93
N LEU A 15 -10.14 -6.53 -23.61
CA LEU A 15 -10.12 -6.38 -25.08
C LEU A 15 -10.68 -7.65 -25.74
N PRO A 16 -11.58 -7.52 -26.76
CA PRO A 16 -12.21 -8.67 -27.44
C PRO A 16 -11.19 -9.70 -27.92
N GLU A 17 -10.12 -9.25 -28.56
CA GLU A 17 -9.05 -10.12 -29.08
C GLU A 17 -8.36 -10.94 -27.97
N MET A 18 -8.19 -10.35 -26.77
CA MET A 18 -7.60 -11.06 -25.64
C MET A 18 -8.56 -12.12 -25.10
N LEU A 19 -9.83 -11.80 -25.01
CA LEU A 19 -10.86 -12.73 -24.55
C LEU A 19 -11.03 -13.92 -25.52
N GLU A 20 -10.91 -13.71 -26.83
CA GLU A 20 -10.91 -14.78 -27.84
C GLU A 20 -9.69 -15.69 -27.67
N ARG A 21 -8.49 -15.11 -27.53
CA ARG A 21 -7.27 -15.88 -27.27
C ARG A 21 -7.32 -16.70 -25.99
N LEU A 22 -7.87 -16.12 -24.92
CA LEU A 22 -8.06 -16.84 -23.66
C LEU A 22 -9.03 -18.03 -23.83
N ALA A 23 -10.08 -17.87 -24.65
CA ALA A 23 -10.99 -18.97 -24.97
C ALA A 23 -10.29 -20.10 -25.73
N GLU A 24 -9.39 -19.76 -26.65
CA GLU A 24 -8.56 -20.76 -27.35
C GLU A 24 -7.57 -21.45 -26.41
N TRP A 25 -6.96 -20.73 -25.47
CA TRP A 25 -5.93 -21.25 -24.55
C TRP A 25 -6.50 -22.05 -23.39
N GLN A 26 -7.79 -21.86 -23.07
CA GLN A 26 -8.49 -22.54 -21.99
C GLN A 26 -7.70 -22.49 -20.66
N PRO A 27 -7.69 -21.35 -19.98
CA PRO A 27 -6.91 -21.20 -18.75
C PRO A 27 -7.34 -22.21 -17.68
N GLY A 28 -6.39 -22.91 -17.08
CA GLY A 28 -6.66 -23.87 -16.01
C GLY A 28 -6.90 -23.20 -14.64
N LEU A 29 -6.53 -21.93 -14.49
CA LEU A 29 -6.72 -21.10 -13.28
C LEU A 29 -6.74 -19.63 -13.67
N ILE A 30 -7.63 -18.86 -13.06
CA ILE A 30 -7.64 -17.40 -13.11
C ILE A 30 -7.30 -16.89 -11.72
N ALA A 31 -6.13 -16.25 -11.56
CA ALA A 31 -5.73 -15.61 -10.33
C ALA A 31 -5.87 -14.09 -10.46
N ILE A 32 -6.60 -13.47 -9.54
CA ILE A 32 -6.87 -12.01 -9.50
C ILE A 32 -6.11 -11.47 -8.30
N ASP A 33 -5.01 -10.78 -8.60
CA ASP A 33 -4.23 -10.08 -7.57
C ASP A 33 -4.85 -8.70 -7.30
N GLU A 34 -4.55 -8.13 -6.13
CA GLU A 34 -5.13 -6.87 -5.63
C GLU A 34 -6.67 -6.86 -5.74
N ALA A 35 -7.30 -8.00 -5.42
CA ALA A 35 -8.74 -8.18 -5.60
C ALA A 35 -9.60 -7.16 -4.81
N HIS A 36 -9.03 -6.47 -3.82
CA HIS A 36 -9.68 -5.37 -3.10
C HIS A 36 -10.07 -4.21 -4.04
N CYS A 37 -9.40 -4.06 -5.19
CA CYS A 37 -9.71 -3.05 -6.19
C CYS A 37 -11.12 -3.20 -6.81
N ILE A 38 -11.78 -4.35 -6.64
CA ILE A 38 -13.16 -4.56 -7.12
C ILE A 38 -14.20 -3.84 -6.27
N SER A 39 -13.87 -3.54 -5.01
CA SER A 39 -14.79 -3.00 -4.01
C SER A 39 -14.76 -1.48 -3.94
N GLU A 40 -15.92 -0.84 -4.03
CA GLU A 40 -16.07 0.60 -3.77
C GLU A 40 -15.74 0.99 -2.32
N TRP A 41 -15.74 0.02 -1.43
CA TRP A 41 -15.38 0.19 -0.02
C TRP A 41 -13.88 -0.01 0.23
N GLY A 42 -13.14 -0.45 -0.80
CA GLY A 42 -11.69 -0.57 -0.78
C GLY A 42 -11.00 0.79 -0.97
N HIS A 43 -9.76 0.86 -0.56
CA HIS A 43 -8.96 2.10 -0.63
C HIS A 43 -8.47 2.47 -2.04
N ASP A 44 -8.49 1.53 -2.99
CA ASP A 44 -8.04 1.69 -4.39
C ASP A 44 -9.05 1.05 -5.35
N PHE A 45 -10.30 1.56 -5.32
CA PHE A 45 -11.35 1.09 -6.22
C PHE A 45 -10.99 1.36 -7.67
N ARG A 46 -11.13 0.33 -8.52
CA ARG A 46 -10.91 0.39 -9.97
C ARG A 46 -12.09 -0.23 -10.71
N PRO A 47 -12.87 0.56 -11.45
CA PRO A 47 -14.04 0.08 -12.20
C PRO A 47 -13.73 -1.09 -13.14
N GLU A 48 -12.52 -1.15 -13.70
CA GLU A 48 -12.06 -2.21 -14.60
C GLU A 48 -12.07 -3.58 -13.91
N TYR A 49 -11.78 -3.63 -12.60
CA TYR A 49 -11.82 -4.88 -11.83
C TYR A 49 -13.22 -5.49 -11.78
N ARG A 50 -14.29 -4.71 -11.81
CA ARG A 50 -15.67 -5.22 -11.87
C ARG A 50 -15.95 -5.97 -13.16
N GLN A 51 -15.33 -5.58 -14.27
CA GLN A 51 -15.50 -6.24 -15.54
C GLN A 51 -14.92 -7.66 -15.53
N ILE A 52 -13.94 -7.96 -14.64
CA ILE A 52 -13.36 -9.31 -14.48
C ILE A 52 -14.45 -10.33 -14.14
N ALA A 53 -15.53 -9.94 -13.45
CA ALA A 53 -16.65 -10.82 -13.17
C ALA A 53 -17.24 -11.48 -14.43
N THR A 54 -17.17 -10.82 -15.58
CA THR A 54 -17.67 -11.36 -16.86
C THR A 54 -16.93 -12.62 -17.31
N LEU A 55 -15.69 -12.81 -16.84
CA LEU A 55 -14.92 -14.03 -17.11
C LEU A 55 -15.60 -15.28 -16.56
N ARG A 56 -16.38 -15.16 -15.48
CA ARG A 56 -17.13 -16.29 -14.90
C ARG A 56 -18.15 -16.87 -15.89
N GLY A 57 -18.79 -16.02 -16.69
CA GLY A 57 -19.69 -16.45 -17.74
C GLY A 57 -19.00 -17.15 -18.90
N ARG A 58 -17.78 -16.70 -19.23
CA ARG A 58 -16.98 -17.28 -20.34
C ARG A 58 -16.24 -18.56 -19.93
N PHE A 59 -15.79 -18.63 -18.68
CA PHE A 59 -15.00 -19.74 -18.13
C PHE A 59 -15.67 -20.31 -16.88
N PRO A 60 -16.86 -20.88 -16.97
CA PRO A 60 -17.66 -21.30 -15.81
C PRO A 60 -16.98 -22.40 -14.99
N GLU A 61 -16.19 -23.25 -15.62
CA GLU A 61 -15.50 -24.39 -15.00
C GLU A 61 -14.07 -24.04 -14.53
N THR A 62 -13.52 -22.91 -14.96
CA THR A 62 -12.17 -22.52 -14.57
C THR A 62 -12.16 -22.03 -13.12
N PRO A 63 -11.33 -22.61 -12.24
CA PRO A 63 -11.15 -22.12 -10.89
C PRO A 63 -10.71 -20.67 -10.86
N VAL A 64 -11.22 -19.90 -9.89
CA VAL A 64 -10.83 -18.50 -9.67
C VAL A 64 -10.26 -18.36 -8.27
N MET A 65 -9.10 -17.71 -8.19
CA MET A 65 -8.44 -17.32 -6.95
C MET A 65 -8.40 -15.80 -6.86
N ALA A 66 -8.86 -15.24 -5.75
CA ALA A 66 -8.77 -13.82 -5.45
C ALA A 66 -7.76 -13.60 -4.33
N LEU A 67 -6.79 -12.73 -4.53
CA LEU A 67 -5.67 -12.46 -3.62
C LEU A 67 -5.65 -10.97 -3.28
N THR A 68 -5.39 -10.66 -2.02
CA THR A 68 -5.17 -9.28 -1.57
C THR A 68 -4.43 -9.27 -0.25
N ALA A 69 -3.56 -8.27 -0.07
CA ALA A 69 -2.85 -8.05 1.19
C ALA A 69 -3.71 -7.31 2.23
N THR A 70 -4.72 -6.55 1.79
CA THR A 70 -5.52 -5.67 2.64
C THR A 70 -6.99 -5.78 2.27
N ALA A 71 -7.77 -6.38 3.14
CA ALA A 71 -9.22 -6.43 2.96
C ALA A 71 -9.91 -6.52 4.33
N THR A 72 -10.76 -5.54 4.64
CA THR A 72 -11.69 -5.62 5.77
C THR A 72 -12.74 -6.69 5.52
N ASP A 73 -13.51 -7.10 6.54
CA ASP A 73 -14.59 -8.07 6.36
C ASP A 73 -15.58 -7.67 5.27
N ARG A 74 -15.91 -6.38 5.20
CA ARG A 74 -16.80 -5.83 4.18
C ARG A 74 -16.23 -6.00 2.78
N VAL A 75 -14.96 -5.66 2.60
CA VAL A 75 -14.26 -5.80 1.32
C VAL A 75 -14.15 -7.28 0.92
N ARG A 76 -13.87 -8.18 1.87
CA ARG A 76 -13.83 -9.64 1.60
C ARG A 76 -15.17 -10.19 1.13
N GLN A 77 -16.27 -9.73 1.72
CA GLN A 77 -17.61 -10.12 1.29
C GLN A 77 -17.94 -9.57 -0.10
N ASP A 78 -17.54 -8.33 -0.37
CA ASP A 78 -17.77 -7.70 -1.67
C ASP A 78 -16.96 -8.38 -2.78
N ILE A 79 -15.68 -8.75 -2.54
CA ILE A 79 -14.88 -9.55 -3.47
C ILE A 79 -15.61 -10.84 -3.87
N VAL A 80 -16.13 -11.59 -2.89
CA VAL A 80 -16.84 -12.85 -3.16
C VAL A 80 -18.09 -12.60 -4.01
N SER A 81 -18.86 -11.57 -3.66
CA SER A 81 -20.10 -11.20 -4.36
C SER A 81 -19.82 -10.72 -5.79
N GLN A 82 -18.93 -9.75 -5.95
CA GLN A 82 -18.63 -9.12 -7.23
C GLN A 82 -17.97 -10.09 -8.22
N LEU A 83 -17.06 -10.95 -7.74
CA LEU A 83 -16.46 -12.01 -8.57
C LEU A 83 -17.35 -13.25 -8.72
N GLN A 84 -18.54 -13.28 -8.11
CA GLN A 84 -19.48 -14.42 -8.17
C GLN A 84 -18.78 -15.74 -7.81
N LEU A 85 -17.94 -15.74 -6.76
CA LEU A 85 -17.22 -16.94 -6.33
C LEU A 85 -18.20 -17.97 -5.73
N ARG A 86 -18.12 -19.20 -6.21
CA ARG A 86 -19.03 -20.29 -5.79
C ARG A 86 -18.42 -21.05 -4.62
N ASN A 87 -19.04 -20.95 -3.42
CA ASN A 87 -18.58 -21.64 -2.20
C ASN A 87 -17.05 -21.51 -1.98
N PRO A 88 -16.46 -20.30 -1.98
CA PRO A 88 -15.03 -20.16 -1.92
C PRO A 88 -14.49 -20.56 -0.54
N SER A 89 -13.39 -21.28 -0.52
CA SER A 89 -12.56 -21.39 0.68
C SER A 89 -11.90 -20.05 0.97
N ARG A 90 -11.92 -19.61 2.23
CA ARG A 90 -11.34 -18.34 2.65
C ARG A 90 -10.13 -18.59 3.55
N PHE A 91 -9.00 -18.03 3.19
CA PHE A 91 -7.76 -18.10 3.96
C PHE A 91 -7.39 -16.68 4.36
N VAL A 92 -7.45 -16.39 5.65
CA VAL A 92 -7.10 -15.06 6.20
C VAL A 92 -5.93 -15.26 7.14
N ALA A 93 -4.76 -14.74 6.77
CA ALA A 93 -3.62 -14.67 7.66
C ALA A 93 -3.78 -13.48 8.61
N SER A 94 -3.10 -13.53 9.76
CA SER A 94 -3.05 -12.42 10.70
C SER A 94 -2.42 -11.18 10.05
N PHE A 95 -2.99 -10.02 10.31
CA PHE A 95 -2.43 -8.71 9.96
C PHE A 95 -1.33 -8.27 10.94
N ASN A 96 -1.13 -9.03 12.01
CA ASN A 96 -0.13 -8.71 13.01
C ASN A 96 1.31 -8.95 12.52
N ARG A 97 2.07 -7.87 12.41
CA ARG A 97 3.50 -7.87 12.11
C ARG A 97 4.28 -7.55 13.38
N GLY A 98 4.54 -8.58 14.21
CA GLY A 98 5.18 -8.43 15.52
C GLY A 98 6.55 -7.76 15.50
N ASN A 99 7.26 -7.85 14.38
CA ASN A 99 8.58 -7.25 14.18
C ASN A 99 8.57 -5.75 13.83
N LEU A 100 7.39 -5.16 13.57
CA LEU A 100 7.27 -3.73 13.27
C LEU A 100 6.97 -2.93 14.53
N THR A 101 7.68 -1.84 14.74
CA THR A 101 7.39 -0.83 15.76
C THR A 101 6.67 0.35 15.10
N TYR A 102 5.52 0.73 15.64
CA TYR A 102 4.74 1.87 15.12
C TYR A 102 4.86 3.08 16.04
N ARG A 103 5.18 4.23 15.46
CA ARG A 103 5.26 5.52 16.17
C ARG A 103 4.55 6.61 15.41
N VAL A 104 3.84 7.46 16.13
CA VAL A 104 3.27 8.71 15.60
C VAL A 104 3.87 9.89 16.36
N VAL A 105 4.58 10.74 15.64
CA VAL A 105 5.31 11.87 16.21
C VAL A 105 4.77 13.17 15.64
N ALA A 106 4.53 14.16 16.50
CA ALA A 106 4.14 15.49 16.05
C ALA A 106 5.20 16.06 15.10
N ARG A 107 4.80 16.42 13.88
CA ARG A 107 5.71 16.98 12.88
C ARG A 107 6.04 18.43 13.20
N SER A 108 7.24 18.69 13.70
CA SER A 108 7.75 20.02 14.04
C SER A 108 8.96 20.42 13.19
N GLN A 109 9.98 19.59 13.15
CA GLN A 109 11.20 19.77 12.36
C GLN A 109 11.46 18.52 11.51
N PRO A 110 10.69 18.31 10.44
CA PRO A 110 10.63 17.02 9.75
C PRO A 110 11.99 16.54 9.23
N LEU A 111 12.86 17.43 8.75
CA LEU A 111 14.20 17.02 8.33
C LEU A 111 15.02 16.44 9.48
N ASN A 112 15.05 17.11 10.63
CA ASN A 112 15.79 16.64 11.80
C ASN A 112 15.21 15.34 12.33
N GLN A 113 13.87 15.24 12.42
CA GLN A 113 13.18 14.01 12.82
C GLN A 113 13.51 12.82 11.91
N ILE A 114 13.57 13.04 10.59
CA ILE A 114 13.98 12.02 9.62
C ILE A 114 15.46 11.64 9.79
N LEU A 115 16.34 12.63 9.94
CA LEU A 115 17.77 12.39 10.17
C LEU A 115 18.02 11.60 11.46
N ASP A 116 17.25 11.85 12.52
CA ASP A 116 17.36 11.10 13.77
C ASP A 116 16.93 9.63 13.60
N VAL A 117 15.89 9.35 12.78
CA VAL A 117 15.57 7.97 12.42
C VAL A 117 16.70 7.35 11.58
N ALA A 118 17.17 8.03 10.54
CA ALA A 118 18.23 7.53 9.68
C ALA A 118 19.53 7.25 10.44
N LYS A 119 19.86 8.06 11.46
CA LYS A 119 21.03 7.83 12.34
C LYS A 119 20.87 6.58 13.21
N ARG A 120 19.66 6.28 13.69
CA ARG A 120 19.42 5.03 14.45
C ARG A 120 19.58 3.80 13.57
N HIS A 121 19.38 3.97 12.27
CA HIS A 121 19.46 2.95 11.23
C HIS A 121 20.63 3.23 10.25
N ASP A 122 21.79 3.58 10.82
CA ASP A 122 22.96 3.96 10.00
C ASP A 122 23.39 2.82 9.07
N GLY A 123 23.52 3.13 7.80
CA GLY A 123 23.84 2.16 6.75
C GLY A 123 22.67 1.28 6.30
N GLU A 124 21.53 1.29 6.98
CA GLU A 124 20.37 0.46 6.68
C GLU A 124 19.40 1.13 5.68
N SER A 125 18.60 0.31 5.00
CA SER A 125 17.67 0.77 3.97
C SER A 125 16.36 1.30 4.55
N GLY A 126 15.89 2.44 4.00
CA GLY A 126 14.63 3.06 4.40
C GLY A 126 13.80 3.64 3.26
N ILE A 127 12.51 3.79 3.50
CA ILE A 127 11.56 4.43 2.58
C ILE A 127 10.89 5.60 3.28
N ILE A 128 10.79 6.75 2.60
CA ILE A 128 10.10 7.93 3.11
C ILE A 128 8.99 8.32 2.16
N TYR A 129 7.73 8.18 2.60
CA TYR A 129 6.57 8.53 1.81
C TYR A 129 6.20 10.01 1.95
N CYS A 130 6.03 10.70 0.82
CA CYS A 130 5.63 12.09 0.71
C CYS A 130 4.34 12.22 -0.09
N ALA A 131 3.50 13.23 0.23
CA ALA A 131 2.22 13.46 -0.45
C ALA A 131 2.37 13.96 -1.90
N SER A 132 3.49 14.58 -2.29
CA SER A 132 3.66 15.17 -3.61
C SER A 132 5.03 14.89 -4.24
N ARG A 133 5.08 14.93 -5.59
CA ARG A 133 6.31 14.80 -6.38
C ARG A 133 7.37 15.82 -5.96
N ASN A 134 6.98 17.10 -5.86
CA ASN A 134 7.88 18.18 -5.46
C ASN A 134 8.41 18.01 -4.02
N ALA A 135 7.61 17.52 -3.09
CA ALA A 135 8.07 17.23 -1.73
C ALA A 135 9.10 16.10 -1.74
N THR A 136 8.85 15.06 -2.52
CA THR A 136 9.73 13.90 -2.71
C THR A 136 11.11 14.32 -3.21
N GLU A 137 11.18 15.10 -4.29
CA GLU A 137 12.44 15.58 -4.87
C GLU A 137 13.22 16.52 -3.92
N ARG A 138 12.50 17.47 -3.30
CA ARG A 138 13.11 18.40 -2.35
C ARG A 138 13.68 17.67 -1.13
N LEU A 139 12.93 16.70 -0.60
CA LEU A 139 13.39 15.94 0.56
C LEU A 139 14.62 15.09 0.20
N ALA A 140 14.59 14.35 -0.90
CA ALA A 140 15.71 13.54 -1.36
C ALA A 140 16.97 14.39 -1.53
N LYS A 141 16.85 15.58 -2.16
CA LYS A 141 17.96 16.54 -2.31
C LYS A 141 18.52 16.97 -0.95
N ARG A 142 17.65 17.39 -0.03
CA ARG A 142 18.08 17.85 1.32
C ARG A 142 18.78 16.76 2.12
N LEU A 143 18.30 15.51 2.03
CA LEU A 143 18.95 14.38 2.69
C LEU A 143 20.30 14.05 2.05
N SER A 144 20.42 14.16 0.73
CA SER A 144 21.70 13.98 0.03
C SER A 144 22.71 15.07 0.41
N GLU A 145 22.28 16.31 0.62
CA GLU A 145 23.11 17.41 1.14
C GLU A 145 23.62 17.15 2.58
N GLN A 146 22.97 16.26 3.32
CA GLN A 146 23.39 15.77 4.64
C GLN A 146 24.27 14.51 4.57
N GLY A 147 24.69 14.09 3.37
CA GLY A 147 25.58 12.95 3.17
C GLY A 147 24.89 11.59 3.05
N LEU A 148 23.56 11.54 3.06
CA LEU A 148 22.82 10.29 2.89
C LEU A 148 22.68 9.93 1.39
N ARG A 149 22.82 8.64 1.05
CA ARG A 149 22.59 8.13 -0.31
C ARG A 149 21.11 8.02 -0.59
N CYS A 150 20.50 9.09 -1.12
CA CYS A 150 19.06 9.19 -1.32
C CYS A 150 18.69 9.36 -2.79
N ALA A 151 17.52 8.82 -3.18
CA ALA A 151 16.89 9.11 -4.46
C ALA A 151 15.40 9.41 -4.32
N ALA A 152 14.88 10.20 -5.27
CA ALA A 152 13.44 10.42 -5.41
C ALA A 152 12.83 9.34 -6.30
N TYR A 153 11.56 8.96 -5.99
CA TYR A 153 10.78 8.05 -6.82
C TYR A 153 9.31 8.49 -6.88
N HIS A 154 8.81 8.79 -8.06
CA HIS A 154 7.41 9.13 -8.32
C HIS A 154 7.03 8.95 -9.78
N ALA A 155 5.75 8.89 -10.08
CA ALA A 155 5.22 8.63 -11.42
C ALA A 155 5.59 9.72 -12.47
N GLY A 156 6.01 10.91 -12.03
CA GLY A 156 6.47 11.99 -12.93
C GLY A 156 7.89 11.85 -13.46
N LEU A 157 8.68 10.92 -12.90
CA LEU A 157 10.00 10.59 -13.46
C LEU A 157 9.84 9.73 -14.72
N ASP A 158 10.79 9.84 -15.65
CA ASP A 158 10.84 8.94 -16.79
C ASP A 158 11.08 7.48 -16.37
N ALA A 159 10.72 6.53 -17.24
CA ALA A 159 10.78 5.11 -16.92
C ALA A 159 12.21 4.62 -16.63
N ALA A 160 13.22 5.15 -17.35
CA ALA A 160 14.62 4.77 -17.17
C ALA A 160 15.15 5.21 -15.80
N THR A 161 14.85 6.45 -15.40
CA THR A 161 15.24 7.00 -14.08
C THR A 161 14.51 6.22 -12.96
N ARG A 162 13.24 5.88 -13.11
CA ARG A 162 12.52 5.07 -12.12
C ARG A 162 13.15 3.69 -11.94
N SER A 163 13.41 2.99 -13.06
CA SER A 163 14.05 1.67 -13.05
C SER A 163 15.43 1.73 -12.40
N LYS A 164 16.24 2.71 -12.78
CA LYS A 164 17.58 2.93 -12.21
C LYS A 164 17.54 3.15 -10.70
N ASN A 165 16.67 4.04 -10.21
CA ASN A 165 16.58 4.36 -8.78
C ASN A 165 16.07 3.15 -7.98
N GLN A 166 15.13 2.40 -8.54
CA GLN A 166 14.61 1.18 -7.92
C GLN A 166 15.68 0.09 -7.84
N GLU A 167 16.42 -0.18 -8.92
CA GLU A 167 17.49 -1.16 -8.94
C GLU A 167 18.62 -0.78 -7.98
N ALA A 168 19.02 0.50 -7.96
CA ALA A 168 20.03 1.02 -7.05
C ALA A 168 19.62 0.85 -5.57
N PHE A 169 18.32 1.02 -5.25
CA PHE A 169 17.80 0.75 -3.90
C PHE A 169 17.83 -0.73 -3.56
N ILE A 170 17.45 -1.61 -4.49
CA ILE A 170 17.49 -3.07 -4.29
C ILE A 170 18.93 -3.56 -4.08
N ARG A 171 19.92 -2.93 -4.73
CA ARG A 171 21.35 -3.28 -4.65
C ARG A 171 22.13 -2.56 -3.54
N ASP A 172 21.45 -1.84 -2.63
CA ASP A 172 22.07 -1.04 -1.55
C ASP A 172 22.99 0.09 -2.01
N GLU A 173 22.95 0.46 -3.29
CA GLU A 173 23.65 1.62 -3.83
C GLU A 173 23.00 2.93 -3.35
N ILE A 174 21.68 2.91 -3.16
CA ILE A 174 20.87 3.95 -2.51
C ILE A 174 20.35 3.39 -1.17
N GLN A 175 20.54 4.14 -0.11
CA GLN A 175 20.11 3.80 1.23
C GLN A 175 18.64 4.18 1.48
N ILE A 176 18.24 5.37 1.01
CA ILE A 176 16.91 5.92 1.29
C ILE A 176 16.21 6.29 -0.02
N VAL A 177 14.99 5.82 -0.18
CA VAL A 177 14.10 6.28 -1.25
C VAL A 177 13.05 7.21 -0.67
N CYS A 178 13.04 8.47 -1.13
CA CYS A 178 11.93 9.40 -0.91
C CYS A 178 10.92 9.16 -2.03
N ALA A 179 9.67 8.83 -1.71
CA ALA A 179 8.72 8.37 -2.70
C ALA A 179 7.31 8.92 -2.48
N THR A 180 6.55 8.99 -3.56
CA THR A 180 5.08 8.98 -3.47
C THR A 180 4.57 7.54 -3.40
N ILE A 181 3.26 7.36 -3.24
CA ILE A 181 2.60 6.04 -3.27
C ILE A 181 2.91 5.22 -4.54
N ALA A 182 3.46 5.86 -5.58
CA ALA A 182 3.89 5.17 -6.79
C ALA A 182 5.07 4.19 -6.55
N PHE A 183 5.82 4.36 -5.45
CA PHE A 183 6.83 3.40 -5.00
C PHE A 183 6.15 2.34 -4.14
N GLY A 184 5.45 1.43 -4.81
CA GLY A 184 4.59 0.49 -4.12
C GLY A 184 4.64 -0.89 -4.77
N MET A 185 3.83 -1.12 -5.78
CA MET A 185 3.75 -2.42 -6.45
C MET A 185 5.11 -2.84 -7.02
N GLY A 186 5.48 -4.11 -6.78
CA GLY A 186 6.71 -4.68 -7.33
C GLY A 186 8.00 -4.39 -6.56
N ILE A 187 7.94 -3.72 -5.40
CA ILE A 187 9.11 -3.54 -4.53
C ILE A 187 9.19 -4.71 -3.56
N ASP A 188 10.16 -5.56 -3.78
CA ASP A 188 10.44 -6.73 -2.93
C ASP A 188 11.87 -6.68 -2.39
N LYS A 189 12.14 -5.71 -1.51
CA LYS A 189 13.36 -5.61 -0.73
C LYS A 189 13.06 -6.09 0.69
N PRO A 190 13.64 -7.20 1.16
CA PRO A 190 13.27 -7.81 2.44
C PRO A 190 13.75 -7.03 3.66
N ASP A 191 14.86 -6.33 3.53
CA ASP A 191 15.66 -5.74 4.61
C ASP A 191 15.47 -4.22 4.78
N VAL A 192 14.30 -3.69 4.44
CA VAL A 192 13.94 -2.30 4.77
C VAL A 192 13.77 -2.17 6.29
N ARG A 193 14.61 -1.35 6.93
CA ARG A 193 14.62 -1.20 8.40
C ARG A 193 13.73 -0.09 8.91
N PHE A 194 13.40 0.89 8.08
CA PHE A 194 12.44 1.91 8.49
C PHE A 194 11.56 2.40 7.34
N VAL A 195 10.34 2.74 7.68
CA VAL A 195 9.40 3.44 6.80
C VAL A 195 8.92 4.70 7.51
N ILE A 196 9.11 5.85 6.88
CA ILE A 196 8.65 7.14 7.42
C ILE A 196 7.55 7.70 6.52
N HIS A 197 6.42 8.07 7.11
CA HIS A 197 5.42 8.90 6.45
C HIS A 197 5.67 10.35 6.82
N HIS A 198 6.19 11.12 5.84
CA HIS A 198 6.40 12.56 6.00
C HIS A 198 5.09 13.33 6.10
N ASP A 199 4.06 12.86 5.41
CA ASP A 199 2.71 13.41 5.38
C ASP A 199 1.68 12.33 5.76
N LEU A 200 0.49 12.75 6.22
CA LEU A 200 -0.58 11.82 6.61
C LEU A 200 -1.05 11.00 5.39
N PRO A 201 -1.05 9.67 5.45
CA PRO A 201 -1.68 8.80 4.46
C PRO A 201 -3.18 9.06 4.33
N LYS A 202 -3.76 8.71 3.18
CA LYS A 202 -5.19 8.90 2.90
C LYS A 202 -6.09 7.99 3.73
N ASN A 203 -5.60 6.81 4.09
CA ASN A 203 -6.36 5.76 4.78
C ASN A 203 -5.42 4.74 5.44
N ILE A 204 -5.99 3.90 6.28
CA ILE A 204 -5.25 2.88 7.04
C ILE A 204 -4.74 1.75 6.16
N GLU A 205 -5.47 1.34 5.11
CA GLU A 205 -5.01 0.27 4.21
C GLU A 205 -3.74 0.67 3.47
N GLY A 206 -3.71 1.88 2.90
CA GLY A 206 -2.50 2.42 2.26
C GLY A 206 -1.34 2.51 3.25
N TYR A 207 -1.59 3.04 4.45
CA TYR A 207 -0.59 3.08 5.53
C TYR A 207 -0.06 1.68 5.87
N TYR A 208 -0.96 0.69 6.01
CA TYR A 208 -0.58 -0.69 6.29
C TYR A 208 0.24 -1.31 5.16
N GLN A 209 -0.15 -1.11 3.90
CA GLN A 209 0.62 -1.60 2.74
C GLN A 209 2.01 -0.96 2.65
N GLU A 210 2.11 0.33 2.93
CA GLU A 210 3.35 1.10 2.88
C GLU A 210 4.28 0.70 4.04
N THR A 211 3.78 0.62 5.27
CA THR A 211 4.55 0.13 6.42
C THR A 211 4.89 -1.36 6.31
N GLY A 212 4.05 -2.15 5.65
CA GLY A 212 4.26 -3.57 5.38
C GLY A 212 5.48 -3.89 4.52
N ARG A 213 6.13 -2.87 3.92
CA ARG A 213 7.41 -3.01 3.19
C ARG A 213 8.58 -3.14 4.13
N ALA A 214 8.46 -2.68 5.37
CA ALA A 214 9.50 -2.81 6.37
C ALA A 214 9.58 -4.25 6.91
N GLY A 215 10.80 -4.72 7.17
CA GLY A 215 11.08 -5.97 7.86
C GLY A 215 10.42 -7.20 7.26
N ARG A 216 10.40 -7.36 5.95
CA ARG A 216 9.84 -8.57 5.30
C ARG A 216 10.63 -9.83 5.60
N ASP A 217 11.88 -9.69 5.98
CA ASP A 217 12.76 -10.76 6.47
C ASP A 217 12.46 -11.20 7.91
N GLY A 218 11.49 -10.56 8.58
CA GLY A 218 11.11 -10.86 9.97
C GLY A 218 11.96 -10.14 11.02
N LEU A 219 13.01 -9.42 10.63
CA LEU A 219 13.84 -8.65 11.56
C LEU A 219 13.13 -7.35 12.00
N PRO A 220 13.49 -6.78 13.18
CA PRO A 220 12.90 -5.55 13.67
C PRO A 220 12.99 -4.40 12.66
N ALA A 221 11.90 -3.64 12.54
CA ALA A 221 11.85 -2.45 11.69
C ALA A 221 10.94 -1.38 12.31
N GLU A 222 11.23 -0.11 12.04
CA GLU A 222 10.55 1.05 12.61
C GLU A 222 9.65 1.72 11.56
N CYS A 223 8.39 1.98 11.92
CA CYS A 223 7.42 2.71 11.12
C CYS A 223 7.05 4.01 11.84
N VAL A 224 7.41 5.16 11.26
CA VAL A 224 7.19 6.48 11.86
C VAL A 224 6.24 7.30 11.00
N LEU A 225 5.16 7.78 11.61
CA LEU A 225 4.26 8.76 11.00
C LEU A 225 4.56 10.15 11.61
N LEU A 226 4.97 11.10 10.78
CA LEU A 226 5.08 12.50 11.17
C LEU A 226 3.72 13.18 10.97
N PHE A 227 2.97 13.33 12.06
CA PHE A 227 1.60 13.83 12.02
C PHE A 227 1.53 15.35 12.23
N ASN A 228 0.72 16.02 11.41
CA ASN A 228 0.35 17.42 11.60
C ASN A 228 -1.11 17.61 11.19
N ALA A 229 -1.90 18.31 12.01
CA ALA A 229 -3.31 18.59 11.72
C ALA A 229 -3.52 19.33 10.38
N SER A 230 -2.55 20.11 9.90
CA SER A 230 -2.64 20.76 8.59
C SER A 230 -2.69 19.78 7.42
N ASP A 231 -2.20 18.54 7.60
CA ASP A 231 -2.29 17.53 6.55
C ASP A 231 -3.70 17.01 6.37
N VAL A 232 -4.48 16.98 7.45
CA VAL A 232 -5.90 16.62 7.42
C VAL A 232 -6.67 17.60 6.52
N ALA A 233 -6.44 18.92 6.69
CA ALA A 233 -7.06 19.94 5.84
C ALA A 233 -6.69 19.78 4.36
N LYS A 234 -5.41 19.44 4.05
CA LYS A 234 -4.98 19.18 2.67
C LYS A 234 -5.67 17.96 2.08
N GLN A 235 -5.80 16.88 2.87
CA GLN A 235 -6.48 15.66 2.41
C GLN A 235 -7.97 15.91 2.15
N PHE A 236 -8.64 16.72 2.99
CA PHE A 236 -10.02 17.15 2.73
C PHE A 236 -10.14 17.94 1.43
N GLY A 237 -9.21 18.85 1.12
CA GLY A 237 -9.18 19.57 -0.16
C GLY A 237 -9.13 18.61 -1.37
N PHE A 238 -8.28 17.58 -1.34
CA PHE A 238 -8.25 16.58 -2.41
C PHE A 238 -9.53 15.73 -2.51
N ILE A 239 -10.22 15.52 -1.39
CA ILE A 239 -11.49 14.78 -1.42
C ILE A 239 -12.59 15.64 -2.06
N GLU A 240 -12.60 16.95 -1.80
CA GLU A 240 -13.58 17.87 -2.38
C GLU A 240 -13.43 18.07 -3.90
N GLU A 241 -12.24 17.83 -4.45
CA GLU A 241 -11.98 17.83 -5.90
C GLU A 241 -12.61 16.65 -6.65
N LYS A 242 -13.02 15.58 -5.94
CA LYS A 242 -13.70 14.45 -6.55
C LYS A 242 -15.11 14.83 -6.99
N THR A 243 -15.55 14.31 -8.13
CA THR A 243 -16.86 14.62 -8.70
C THR A 243 -17.99 13.71 -8.20
N ASP A 244 -17.66 12.51 -7.73
CA ASP A 244 -18.62 11.53 -7.24
C ASP A 244 -18.84 11.68 -5.72
N GLU A 245 -20.10 11.95 -5.32
CA GLU A 245 -20.47 12.16 -3.91
C GLU A 245 -20.28 10.91 -3.04
N GLN A 246 -20.48 9.72 -3.63
CA GLN A 246 -20.28 8.46 -2.91
C GLN A 246 -18.79 8.22 -2.66
N GLU A 247 -17.95 8.47 -3.66
CA GLU A 247 -16.49 8.41 -3.49
C GLU A 247 -15.99 9.43 -2.46
N GLN A 248 -16.54 10.65 -2.46
CA GLN A 248 -16.20 11.67 -1.44
C GLN A 248 -16.55 11.19 -0.03
N ARG A 249 -17.75 10.60 0.15
CA ARG A 249 -18.19 10.09 1.44
C ARG A 249 -17.27 8.99 1.94
N VAL A 250 -17.00 7.98 1.12
CA VAL A 250 -16.10 6.87 1.47
C VAL A 250 -14.71 7.40 1.80
N ALA A 251 -14.17 8.32 0.99
CA ALA A 251 -12.84 8.89 1.23
C ALA A 251 -12.77 9.70 2.54
N ARG A 252 -13.84 10.40 2.92
CA ARG A 252 -13.93 11.10 4.22
C ARG A 252 -13.92 10.13 5.39
N ASP A 253 -14.70 9.06 5.31
CA ASP A 253 -14.78 8.04 6.36
C ASP A 253 -13.41 7.35 6.55
N LEU A 254 -12.74 7.00 5.46
CA LEU A 254 -11.40 6.40 5.49
C LEU A 254 -10.35 7.35 6.08
N LEU A 255 -10.41 8.64 5.71
CA LEU A 255 -9.52 9.65 6.26
C LEU A 255 -9.76 9.85 7.77
N GLN A 256 -11.02 9.89 8.22
CA GLN A 256 -11.34 10.03 9.65
C GLN A 256 -10.77 8.86 10.47
N GLN A 257 -10.81 7.64 9.95
CA GLN A 257 -10.22 6.47 10.60
C GLN A 257 -8.69 6.59 10.68
N MET A 258 -8.04 7.12 9.63
CA MET A 258 -6.59 7.37 9.65
C MET A 258 -6.21 8.47 10.65
N VAL A 259 -7.02 9.53 10.76
CA VAL A 259 -6.83 10.59 11.76
C VAL A 259 -7.00 10.02 13.18
N HIS A 260 -8.04 9.22 13.40
CA HIS A 260 -8.24 8.54 14.68
C HIS A 260 -7.03 7.68 15.06
N TYR A 261 -6.49 6.91 14.12
CA TYR A 261 -5.26 6.15 14.33
C TYR A 261 -4.06 7.04 14.70
N ALA A 262 -3.92 8.20 14.04
CA ALA A 262 -2.84 9.13 14.30
C ALA A 262 -2.95 9.83 15.67
N GLU A 263 -4.17 10.04 16.17
CA GLU A 263 -4.44 10.77 17.41
C GLU A 263 -4.71 9.87 18.62
N THR A 264 -4.91 8.56 18.41
CA THR A 264 -5.20 7.65 19.53
C THR A 264 -4.06 7.63 20.55
N ARG A 265 -4.43 7.44 21.81
CA ARG A 265 -3.52 7.18 22.93
C ARG A 265 -3.47 5.69 23.30
N ASP A 266 -4.29 4.88 22.66
CA ASP A 266 -4.32 3.44 22.80
C ASP A 266 -3.17 2.80 22.02
N CYS A 267 -2.93 1.52 22.27
CA CYS A 267 -1.95 0.74 21.52
C CYS A 267 -2.22 0.80 20.00
N ARG A 268 -1.29 1.37 19.24
CA ARG A 268 -1.43 1.57 17.79
C ARG A 268 -1.62 0.26 17.03
N ARG A 269 -0.93 -0.79 17.46
CA ARG A 269 -1.09 -2.13 16.89
C ARG A 269 -2.52 -2.64 17.06
N ARG A 270 -3.09 -2.48 18.27
CA ARG A 270 -4.46 -2.86 18.57
C ARG A 270 -5.45 -2.11 17.67
N THR A 271 -5.28 -0.78 17.54
CA THR A 271 -6.12 0.05 16.67
C THR A 271 -6.01 -0.38 15.21
N LEU A 272 -4.79 -0.66 14.72
CA LEU A 272 -4.54 -1.11 13.35
C LEU A 272 -5.20 -2.48 13.07
N LEU A 273 -5.04 -3.43 13.98
CA LEU A 273 -5.62 -4.78 13.83
C LEU A 273 -7.15 -4.74 13.92
N ALA A 274 -7.72 -3.93 14.83
CA ALA A 274 -9.16 -3.74 14.95
C ALA A 274 -9.79 -3.21 13.65
N TYR A 275 -9.08 -2.35 12.91
CA TYR A 275 -9.51 -1.88 11.60
C TYR A 275 -9.74 -3.04 10.61
N PHE A 276 -8.90 -4.06 10.63
CA PHE A 276 -9.03 -5.28 9.81
C PHE A 276 -9.92 -6.36 10.45
N SER A 277 -10.67 -6.01 11.49
CA SER A 277 -11.52 -6.94 12.26
C SER A 277 -10.75 -8.06 12.96
N GLU A 278 -9.46 -7.81 13.26
CA GLU A 278 -8.63 -8.73 14.03
C GLU A 278 -8.54 -8.27 15.49
N THR A 279 -8.81 -9.19 16.42
CA THR A 279 -8.73 -8.92 17.85
C THR A 279 -7.29 -9.10 18.34
N PHE A 280 -6.76 -8.10 19.03
CA PHE A 280 -5.51 -8.18 19.77
C PHE A 280 -5.81 -8.25 21.25
N ALA A 281 -5.43 -9.36 21.90
CA ALA A 281 -5.85 -9.66 23.26
C ALA A 281 -5.18 -8.78 24.33
N GLU A 282 -3.97 -8.31 24.06
CA GLU A 282 -3.20 -7.51 25.00
C GLU A 282 -3.62 -6.03 24.95
N GLU A 283 -3.60 -5.35 26.10
CA GLU A 283 -3.86 -3.91 26.14
C GLU A 283 -2.76 -3.10 25.46
N ASN A 284 -1.52 -3.56 25.56
CA ASN A 284 -0.34 -2.93 24.95
C ASN A 284 0.57 -3.97 24.32
N CYS A 285 1.03 -3.70 23.09
CA CYS A 285 1.91 -4.59 22.35
C CYS A 285 3.41 -4.48 22.73
N GLY A 286 3.80 -3.52 23.58
CA GLY A 286 5.19 -3.24 23.90
C GLY A 286 6.06 -2.74 22.73
N GLY A 287 5.50 -2.55 21.53
CA GLY A 287 6.19 -2.15 20.31
C GLY A 287 5.56 -0.94 19.60
N CYS A 288 4.93 -0.03 20.33
CA CYS A 288 4.44 1.26 19.82
C CYS A 288 4.64 2.37 20.86
N ASP A 289 4.48 3.65 20.46
CA ASP A 289 4.52 4.82 21.32
C ASP A 289 3.27 4.96 22.20
#